data_fb3de270d5c31bfea77cc25760c2617a
#
_entry.id   fb3de270d5c31bfea77cc25760c2617a
#
_cell.length_a   1.000
_cell.length_b   1.000
_cell.length_c   1.000
_cell.angle_alpha   90.00
_cell.angle_beta   90.00
_cell.angle_gamma   90.00
#
_symmetry.space_group_name_H-M   'P 1'
#
loop_
_entity.id
_entity.type
_entity.pdbx_description
1 polymer ?
#
loop_
_entity_poly.entity_id
_entity_poly.type
_entity_poly.pdbx_seq_one_letter_code
_entity_poly.pdbx_strand_id
1 'polypeptide(L)'
;MVPEKKILDKVLVLFEEEKIFLNSQLNIMDVVQAVGTNRTYISSIINQQYNQNFCSFVNSYRIEELEKILLENPDYTNEVLADSCGFGSLNSLKHAIFTKTGMSIPEWKRHTLITKSNVC
;
A
#
# COMPACT_ATOMS: atom_id res chain seq x y z
N MET A 1 5.29 25.37 -13.92
CA MET A 1 5.34 24.54 -12.70
C MET A 1 3.96 23.96 -12.42
N VAL A 2 3.89 22.67 -12.16
CA VAL A 2 2.62 22.00 -11.84
C VAL A 2 2.25 22.31 -10.39
N PRO A 3 1.04 22.82 -10.12
CA PRO A 3 0.61 23.07 -8.74
C PRO A 3 0.63 21.79 -7.91
N GLU A 4 0.96 21.95 -6.63
CA GLU A 4 1.05 20.86 -5.68
C GLU A 4 -0.22 20.00 -5.66
N LYS A 5 -1.39 20.63 -5.69
CA LYS A 5 -2.67 19.93 -5.72
C LYS A 5 -2.79 19.02 -6.93
N LYS A 6 -2.36 19.47 -8.11
CA LYS A 6 -2.41 18.67 -9.34
C LYS A 6 -1.45 17.49 -9.28
N ILE A 7 -0.29 17.68 -8.65
CA ILE A 7 0.67 16.58 -8.47
C ILE A 7 0.05 15.51 -7.55
N LEU A 8 -0.53 15.93 -6.44
CA LEU A 8 -1.21 15.01 -5.53
C LEU A 8 -2.35 14.27 -6.22
N ASP A 9 -3.18 14.98 -6.98
CA ASP A 9 -4.29 14.36 -7.71
C ASP A 9 -3.78 13.28 -8.68
N LYS A 10 -2.69 13.55 -9.39
CA LYS A 10 -2.10 12.56 -10.30
C LYS A 10 -1.56 11.35 -9.55
N VAL A 11 -0.91 11.58 -8.40
CA VAL A 11 -0.43 10.47 -7.56
C VAL A 11 -1.60 9.62 -7.11
N LEU A 12 -2.68 10.24 -6.65
CA LEU A 12 -3.85 9.50 -6.18
C LEU A 12 -4.51 8.67 -7.29
N VAL A 13 -4.56 9.19 -8.52
CA VAL A 13 -5.06 8.43 -9.66
C VAL A 13 -4.21 7.17 -9.87
N LEU A 14 -2.88 7.30 -9.84
CA LEU A 14 -1.99 6.17 -10.01
C LEU A 14 -2.22 5.09 -8.94
N PHE A 15 -2.46 5.49 -7.70
CA PHE A 15 -2.63 4.56 -6.59
C PHE A 15 -4.05 4.03 -6.48
N GLU A 16 -5.06 4.88 -6.60
CA GLU A 16 -6.45 4.48 -6.35
C GLU A 16 -7.13 3.89 -7.56
N GLU A 17 -6.82 4.37 -8.76
CA GLU A 17 -7.44 3.88 -9.99
C GLU A 17 -6.57 2.84 -10.69
N GLU A 18 -5.31 3.14 -10.91
CA GLU A 18 -4.40 2.25 -11.64
C GLU A 18 -3.75 1.21 -10.74
N LYS A 19 -3.78 1.43 -9.42
CA LYS A 19 -3.23 0.49 -8.42
C LYS A 19 -1.80 0.07 -8.73
N ILE A 20 -0.95 1.05 -9.02
CA ILE A 20 0.45 0.78 -9.36
C ILE A 20 1.22 0.11 -8.21
N PHE A 21 0.70 0.20 -6.98
CA PHE A 21 1.30 -0.45 -5.81
C PHE A 21 1.29 -1.98 -5.91
N LEU A 22 0.51 -2.55 -6.82
CA LEU A 22 0.48 -4.01 -7.05
C LEU A 22 1.76 -4.50 -7.73
N ASN A 23 2.54 -3.61 -8.30
CA ASN A 23 3.86 -3.93 -8.83
C ASN A 23 4.86 -3.97 -7.67
N SER A 24 5.42 -5.15 -7.39
CA SER A 24 6.37 -5.32 -6.28
C SER A 24 7.67 -4.56 -6.49
N GLN A 25 7.98 -4.17 -7.72
CA GLN A 25 9.20 -3.43 -8.08
C GLN A 25 8.97 -1.91 -8.12
N LEU A 26 7.79 -1.44 -7.72
CA LEU A 26 7.48 -0.02 -7.73
C LEU A 26 8.46 0.76 -6.86
N ASN A 27 8.99 1.85 -7.41
CA ASN A 27 9.84 2.77 -6.67
C ASN A 27 9.40 4.21 -6.95
N ILE A 28 9.94 5.15 -6.17
CA ILE A 28 9.52 6.54 -6.24
C ILE A 28 9.78 7.16 -7.62
N MET A 29 10.83 6.71 -8.32
CA MET A 29 11.17 7.25 -9.64
C MET A 29 10.11 6.89 -10.68
N ASP A 30 9.43 5.76 -10.52
CA ASP A 30 8.32 5.41 -11.40
C ASP A 30 7.20 6.44 -11.28
N VAL A 31 6.91 6.89 -10.07
CA VAL A 31 5.89 7.91 -9.82
C VAL A 31 6.36 9.27 -10.35
N VAL A 32 7.63 9.60 -10.12
CA VAL A 32 8.23 10.85 -10.62
C VAL A 32 8.06 10.96 -12.13
N GLN A 33 8.37 9.89 -12.86
CA GLN A 33 8.26 9.87 -14.31
C GLN A 33 6.80 9.93 -14.78
N ALA A 34 5.92 9.22 -14.11
CA ALA A 34 4.51 9.19 -14.50
C ALA A 34 3.82 10.54 -14.26
N VAL A 35 4.18 11.24 -13.20
CA VAL A 35 3.58 12.52 -12.84
C VAL A 35 4.24 13.70 -13.53
N GLY A 36 5.53 13.58 -13.86
CA GLY A 36 6.29 14.65 -14.52
C GLY A 36 6.82 15.70 -13.55
N THR A 37 7.34 15.26 -12.41
CA THR A 37 7.94 16.13 -11.40
C THR A 37 9.28 15.56 -10.94
N ASN A 38 9.69 15.80 -9.71
CA ASN A 38 10.95 15.29 -9.18
C ASN A 38 10.73 14.59 -7.85
N ARG A 39 11.76 13.84 -7.41
CA ARG A 39 11.70 13.03 -6.21
C ARG A 39 11.40 13.84 -4.94
N THR A 40 12.06 14.99 -4.82
CA THR A 40 11.90 15.85 -3.64
C THR A 40 10.44 16.29 -3.49
N TYR A 41 9.80 16.64 -4.60
CA TYR A 41 8.41 17.09 -4.61
C TYR A 41 7.48 15.96 -4.18
N ILE A 42 7.65 14.76 -4.75
CA ILE A 42 6.80 13.62 -4.39
C ILE A 42 6.95 13.27 -2.90
N SER A 43 8.20 13.18 -2.42
CA SER A 43 8.47 12.88 -1.00
C SER A 43 7.84 13.94 -0.08
N SER A 44 7.98 15.20 -0.45
CA SER A 44 7.47 16.32 0.34
C SER A 44 5.94 16.30 0.42
N ILE A 45 5.28 16.09 -0.71
CA ILE A 45 3.81 16.06 -0.76
C ILE A 45 3.27 14.90 0.07
N ILE A 46 3.85 13.72 -0.06
CA ILE A 46 3.40 12.55 0.70
C ILE A 46 3.61 12.78 2.21
N ASN A 47 4.77 13.33 2.58
CA ASN A 47 5.04 13.61 3.98
C ASN A 47 4.08 14.66 4.55
N GLN A 48 3.81 15.73 3.82
CA GLN A 48 2.93 16.80 4.28
C GLN A 48 1.48 16.37 4.38
N GLN A 49 0.99 15.61 3.41
CA GLN A 49 -0.41 15.23 3.35
C GLN A 49 -0.74 14.01 4.21
N TYR A 50 0.18 13.07 4.36
CA TYR A 50 -0.08 11.79 5.02
C TYR A 50 0.83 11.49 6.19
N ASN A 51 1.81 12.36 6.46
CA ASN A 51 2.81 12.16 7.51
C ASN A 51 3.52 10.80 7.34
N GLN A 52 3.83 10.45 6.10
CA GLN A 52 4.46 9.18 5.75
C GLN A 52 5.60 9.40 4.77
N ASN A 53 6.58 8.48 4.76
CA ASN A 53 7.52 8.39 3.66
C ASN A 53 6.89 7.58 2.52
N PHE A 54 7.56 7.52 1.37
CA PHE A 54 7.02 6.82 0.20
C PHE A 54 6.75 5.34 0.47
N CYS A 55 7.67 4.66 1.15
CA CYS A 55 7.50 3.23 1.44
C CYS A 55 6.28 2.97 2.32
N SER A 56 6.08 3.77 3.36
CA SER A 56 4.90 3.64 4.22
C SER A 56 3.62 3.94 3.47
N PHE A 57 3.65 4.94 2.59
CA PHE A 57 2.51 5.30 1.75
C PHE A 57 2.10 4.15 0.84
N VAL A 58 3.07 3.54 0.14
CA VAL A 58 2.83 2.39 -0.73
C VAL A 58 2.29 1.21 0.07
N ASN A 59 2.92 0.91 1.22
CA ASN A 59 2.51 -0.22 2.05
C ASN A 59 1.11 -0.04 2.64
N SER A 60 0.69 1.19 2.90
CA SER A 60 -0.67 1.46 3.36
C SER A 60 -1.71 1.01 2.33
N TYR A 61 -1.47 1.31 1.06
CA TYR A 61 -2.36 0.87 -0.02
C TYR A 61 -2.32 -0.65 -0.19
N ARG A 62 -1.12 -1.26 -0.10
CA ARG A 62 -0.97 -2.71 -0.21
C ARG A 62 -1.73 -3.44 0.90
N ILE A 63 -1.65 -2.94 2.13
CA ILE A 63 -2.35 -3.56 3.26
C ILE A 63 -3.86 -3.40 3.13
N GLU A 64 -4.32 -2.26 2.66
CA GLU A 64 -5.74 -2.02 2.41
C GLU A 64 -6.29 -3.01 1.38
N GLU A 65 -5.56 -3.23 0.30
CA GLU A 65 -5.93 -4.21 -0.72
C GLU A 65 -5.87 -5.62 -0.14
N LEU A 66 -4.85 -5.90 0.68
CA LEU A 66 -4.68 -7.18 1.35
C LEU A 66 -5.89 -7.52 2.22
N GLU A 67 -6.42 -6.55 2.95
CA GLU A 67 -7.62 -6.76 3.77
C GLU A 67 -8.81 -7.16 2.90
N LYS A 68 -9.01 -6.50 1.78
CA LYS A 68 -10.10 -6.82 0.86
C LYS A 68 -9.97 -8.24 0.32
N ILE A 69 -8.78 -8.61 -0.11
CA ILE A 69 -8.54 -9.94 -0.69
C ILE A 69 -8.71 -11.02 0.37
N LEU A 70 -8.22 -10.78 1.58
CA LEU A 70 -8.39 -11.73 2.68
C LEU A 70 -9.85 -11.96 3.03
N LEU A 71 -10.66 -10.90 3.09
CA LEU A 71 -12.09 -11.02 3.42
C LEU A 71 -12.86 -11.78 2.34
N GLU A 72 -12.47 -11.62 1.08
CA GLU A 72 -13.09 -12.35 -0.04
C GLU A 72 -12.57 -13.78 -0.15
N ASN A 73 -11.35 -14.04 0.32
CA ASN A 73 -10.68 -15.33 0.16
C ASN A 73 -9.96 -15.72 1.46
N PRO A 74 -10.74 -16.07 2.52
CA PRO A 74 -10.13 -16.34 3.84
C PRO A 74 -9.16 -17.53 3.85
N ASP A 75 -9.23 -18.39 2.84
CA ASP A 75 -8.40 -19.60 2.76
C ASP A 75 -7.08 -19.37 2.01
N TYR A 76 -6.84 -18.20 1.50
CA TYR A 76 -5.59 -17.92 0.79
C TYR A 76 -4.39 -18.06 1.72
N THR A 77 -3.33 -18.67 1.18
CA THR A 77 -2.07 -18.80 1.92
C THR A 77 -1.39 -17.43 2.03
N ASN A 78 -0.43 -17.33 2.95
CA ASN A 78 0.31 -16.09 3.11
C ASN A 78 1.07 -15.72 1.85
N GLU A 79 1.61 -16.72 1.12
CA GLU A 79 2.33 -16.52 -0.14
C GLU A 79 1.40 -15.93 -1.21
N VAL A 80 0.20 -16.47 -1.35
CA VAL A 80 -0.77 -15.98 -2.32
C VAL A 80 -1.20 -14.57 -1.98
N LEU A 81 -1.43 -14.29 -0.70
CA LEU A 81 -1.79 -12.95 -0.24
C LEU A 81 -0.70 -11.93 -0.56
N ALA A 82 0.56 -12.27 -0.24
CA ALA A 82 1.69 -11.39 -0.52
C ALA A 82 1.78 -11.07 -2.01
N ASP A 83 1.69 -12.09 -2.84
CA ASP A 83 1.78 -11.95 -4.29
C ASP A 83 0.63 -11.12 -4.86
N SER A 84 -0.57 -11.32 -4.33
CA SER A 84 -1.78 -10.63 -4.81
C SER A 84 -1.80 -9.14 -4.52
N CYS A 85 -1.04 -8.68 -3.53
CA CYS A 85 -1.10 -7.29 -3.07
C CYS A 85 0.16 -6.49 -3.37
N GLY A 86 1.08 -7.04 -4.17
CA GLY A 86 2.29 -6.32 -4.57
C GLY A 86 3.46 -6.45 -3.62
N PHE A 87 3.36 -7.29 -2.58
CA PHE A 87 4.52 -7.62 -1.75
C PHE A 87 5.36 -8.65 -2.50
N GLY A 88 6.63 -8.33 -2.73
CA GLY A 88 7.49 -9.22 -3.51
C GLY A 88 7.91 -10.50 -2.78
N SER A 89 7.67 -10.57 -1.47
CA SER A 89 8.06 -11.71 -0.66
C SER A 89 7.22 -11.78 0.62
N LEU A 90 7.25 -12.93 1.25
CA LEU A 90 6.62 -13.13 2.56
C LEU A 90 7.25 -12.24 3.63
N ASN A 91 8.57 -12.03 3.56
CA ASN A 91 9.27 -11.15 4.49
C ASN A 91 8.80 -9.70 4.36
N SER A 92 8.57 -9.23 3.16
CA SER A 92 8.05 -7.88 2.92
C SER A 92 6.65 -7.72 3.52
N LEU A 93 5.78 -8.72 3.33
CA LEU A 93 4.44 -8.74 3.92
C LEU A 93 4.51 -8.72 5.44
N LYS A 94 5.32 -9.59 6.02
CA LYS A 94 5.51 -9.70 7.47
C LYS A 94 5.98 -8.38 8.06
N HIS A 95 6.99 -7.77 7.43
CA HIS A 95 7.55 -6.50 7.89
C HIS A 95 6.51 -5.37 7.83
N ALA A 96 5.77 -5.30 6.75
CA ALA A 96 4.76 -4.25 6.57
C ALA A 96 3.63 -4.36 7.60
N ILE A 97 3.13 -5.57 7.84
CA ILE A 97 2.08 -5.81 8.82
C ILE A 97 2.58 -5.48 10.23
N PHE A 98 3.76 -5.95 10.58
CA PHE A 98 4.33 -5.69 11.91
C PHE A 98 4.56 -4.19 12.13
N THR A 99 5.11 -3.50 11.14
CA THR A 99 5.39 -2.07 11.25
C THR A 99 4.11 -1.27 11.43
N LYS A 100 3.03 -1.66 10.75
CA LYS A 100 1.77 -0.92 10.82
C LYS A 100 0.92 -1.29 12.03
N THR A 101 0.91 -2.54 12.44
CA THR A 101 -0.04 -3.05 13.44
C THR A 101 0.60 -3.60 14.72
N GLY A 102 1.90 -3.92 14.68
CA GLY A 102 2.56 -4.62 15.77
C GLY A 102 2.23 -6.09 15.85
N MET A 103 1.48 -6.62 14.89
CA MET A 103 1.02 -8.01 14.89
C MET A 103 1.82 -8.90 13.96
N SER A 104 1.83 -10.21 14.25
CA SER A 104 2.28 -11.22 13.30
C SER A 104 1.22 -11.42 12.23
N ILE A 105 1.58 -12.11 11.14
CA ILE A 105 0.60 -12.40 10.08
C ILE A 105 -0.59 -13.20 10.60
N PRO A 106 -0.41 -14.29 11.37
CA PRO A 106 -1.55 -15.04 11.91
C PRO A 106 -2.45 -14.20 12.81
N GLU A 107 -1.87 -13.38 13.68
CA GLU A 107 -2.63 -12.50 14.55
C GLU A 107 -3.43 -11.49 13.75
N TRP A 108 -2.79 -10.87 12.76
CA TRP A 108 -3.44 -9.88 11.90
C TRP A 108 -4.58 -10.50 11.09
N LYS A 109 -4.38 -11.70 10.55
CA LYS A 109 -5.43 -12.40 9.80
C LYS A 109 -6.64 -12.67 10.67
N ARG A 110 -6.40 -13.19 11.87
CA ARG A 110 -7.49 -13.49 12.81
C ARG A 110 -8.23 -12.22 13.22
N HIS A 111 -7.49 -11.18 13.58
CA HIS A 111 -8.06 -9.90 13.98
C HIS A 111 -8.90 -9.30 12.86
N THR A 112 -8.38 -9.29 11.64
CA THR A 112 -9.07 -8.73 10.48
C THR A 112 -10.33 -9.50 10.15
N LEU A 113 -10.28 -10.83 10.15
CA LEU A 113 -11.44 -11.67 9.84
C LEU A 113 -12.54 -11.50 10.90
N ILE A 114 -12.17 -11.43 12.18
CA ILE A 114 -13.15 -11.25 13.25
C ILE A 114 -13.73 -9.84 13.23
N THR A 115 -12.88 -8.83 13.18
CA THR A 115 -13.30 -7.43 13.31
C THR A 115 -14.08 -6.95 12.10
N LYS A 116 -13.57 -7.26 10.89
CA LYS A 116 -14.15 -6.72 9.66
C LYS A 116 -15.30 -7.55 9.12
N SER A 117 -15.28 -8.86 9.31
CA SER A 117 -16.36 -9.72 8.83
C SER A 117 -17.62 -9.63 9.68
N ASN A 118 -17.52 -9.12 10.91
CA ASN A 118 -18.65 -8.92 11.81
C ASN A 118 -19.32 -7.56 11.63
N VAL A 119 -18.82 -6.72 10.74
CA VAL A 119 -19.44 -5.44 10.42
C VAL A 119 -20.54 -5.68 9.41
N CYS A 120 -21.75 -5.51 9.84
CA CYS A 120 -22.92 -5.66 8.97
C CYS A 120 -23.41 -4.31 8.52
#